data_771364a4b84cb173dd6138927706668b
#
_entry.id   771364a4b84cb173dd6138927706668b
#
_cell.length_a   1.000
_cell.length_b   1.000
_cell.length_c   1.000
_cell.angle_alpha   90.00
_cell.angle_beta   90.00
_cell.angle_gamma   90.00
#
_symmetry.space_group_name_H-M   'P 1'
#
loop_
_entity.id
_entity.type
_entity.pdbx_description
1 polymer ?
#
loop_
_entity_poly.entity_id
_entity_poly.type
_entity_poly.pdbx_seq_one_letter_code
_entity_poly.pdbx_strand_id
1 'polypeptide(L)'
;MGFRLAAVAVPLLGGHLLFTRRSPHLPTHAGQVSFPGGVVEPGEGVVEAALREAAEEVGLKGVEPLGFLSPTFSPQGFWVQPVVVFREDLPPLEPSPEEVAEVLLAPLEELLAIAPWSEIRLGRTVWHFPWRGVDIWGVTGNILKEFLEVWREAHRDPAGGPL
;
A
#
# COMPACT_ATOMS: atom_id res chain seq x y z
N MET A 1 19.95 13.66 12.88
CA MET A 1 18.49 13.59 12.62
C MET A 1 18.11 12.18 12.26
N GLY A 2 17.30 11.57 13.06
CA GLY A 2 16.79 10.23 12.78
C GLY A 2 15.63 10.27 11.80
N PHE A 3 15.35 9.11 11.23
CA PHE A 3 14.16 8.93 10.43
C PHE A 3 12.98 8.65 11.34
N ARG A 4 11.80 9.07 10.89
CA ARG A 4 10.57 8.74 11.60
C ARG A 4 10.03 7.43 11.04
N LEU A 5 9.57 6.57 11.93
CA LEU A 5 8.99 5.29 11.56
C LEU A 5 7.51 5.45 11.21
N ALA A 6 7.14 4.97 10.03
CA ALA A 6 5.76 4.92 9.59
C ALA A 6 5.40 3.49 9.23
N ALA A 7 4.11 3.17 9.27
CA ALA A 7 3.60 1.87 8.87
C ALA A 7 2.46 2.07 7.88
N VAL A 8 2.42 1.22 6.87
CA VAL A 8 1.29 1.19 5.92
C VAL A 8 0.68 -0.19 5.90
N ALA A 9 -0.63 -0.24 5.73
CA ALA A 9 -1.32 -1.49 5.49
C ALA A 9 -1.41 -1.72 3.98
N VAL A 10 -1.06 -2.94 3.56
CA VAL A 10 -1.26 -3.38 2.18
C VAL A 10 -2.45 -4.33 2.20
N PRO A 11 -3.67 -3.82 2.00
CA PRO A 11 -4.87 -4.62 2.25
C PRO A 11 -5.28 -5.42 1.03
N LEU A 12 -5.29 -6.74 1.19
CA LEU A 12 -5.81 -7.68 0.19
C LEU A 12 -7.19 -8.12 0.67
N LEU A 13 -8.23 -7.65 0.00
CA LEU A 13 -9.62 -7.78 0.42
C LEU A 13 -10.45 -8.36 -0.72
N GLY A 14 -10.93 -9.59 -0.58
CA GLY A 14 -11.75 -10.19 -1.62
C GLY A 14 -11.12 -10.13 -3.01
N GLY A 15 -9.82 -10.39 -3.11
CA GLY A 15 -9.11 -10.37 -4.39
C GLY A 15 -8.75 -8.99 -4.93
N HIS A 16 -8.90 -7.94 -4.10
CA HIS A 16 -8.57 -6.56 -4.47
C HIS A 16 -7.48 -6.01 -3.55
N LEU A 17 -6.61 -5.17 -4.08
CA LEU A 17 -5.77 -4.33 -3.24
C LEU A 17 -6.45 -2.98 -3.06
N LEU A 18 -6.44 -2.49 -1.83
CA LEU A 18 -7.04 -1.20 -1.49
C LEU A 18 -5.99 -0.11 -1.49
N PHE A 19 -6.29 0.96 -2.21
CA PHE A 19 -5.51 2.20 -2.16
C PHE A 19 -6.44 3.34 -1.80
N THR A 20 -5.88 4.45 -1.34
CA THR A 20 -6.63 5.68 -1.12
C THR A 20 -6.07 6.78 -1.99
N ARG A 21 -6.95 7.67 -2.45
CA ARG A 21 -6.55 8.95 -3.00
C ARG A 21 -6.67 9.97 -1.88
N ARG A 22 -5.57 10.63 -1.55
CA ARG A 22 -5.57 11.62 -0.50
C ARG A 22 -6.39 12.82 -0.89
N SER A 23 -7.07 13.41 0.10
CA SER A 23 -7.86 14.61 -0.11
C SER A 23 -6.99 15.73 -0.70
N PRO A 24 -7.49 16.49 -1.71
CA PRO A 24 -6.73 17.61 -2.27
C PRO A 24 -6.53 18.77 -1.30
N HIS A 25 -7.22 18.74 -0.16
CA HIS A 25 -7.11 19.80 0.86
C HIS A 25 -6.00 19.54 1.89
N LEU A 26 -5.39 18.37 1.86
CA LEU A 26 -4.32 18.05 2.81
C LEU A 26 -3.05 18.84 2.47
N PRO A 27 -2.28 19.25 3.50
CA PRO A 27 -1.08 20.07 3.27
C PRO A 27 0.05 19.31 2.59
N THR A 28 0.07 17.98 2.68
CA THR A 28 1.11 17.16 2.06
C THR A 28 0.50 16.07 1.21
N HIS A 29 1.14 15.78 0.06
CA HIS A 29 0.76 14.69 -0.84
C HIS A 29 -0.71 14.74 -1.27
N ALA A 30 -1.24 15.95 -1.45
CA ALA A 30 -2.63 16.15 -1.89
C ALA A 30 -2.90 15.41 -3.20
N GLY A 31 -3.99 14.66 -3.24
CA GLY A 31 -4.39 13.92 -4.44
C GLY A 31 -3.57 12.69 -4.77
N GLN A 32 -2.55 12.36 -3.99
CA GLN A 32 -1.74 11.16 -4.25
C GLN A 32 -2.48 9.89 -3.90
N VAL A 33 -2.19 8.84 -4.67
CA VAL A 33 -2.68 7.49 -4.40
C VAL A 33 -1.65 6.77 -3.54
N SER A 34 -2.10 6.17 -2.45
CA SER A 34 -1.23 5.48 -1.52
C SER A 34 -1.98 4.36 -0.78
N PHE A 35 -1.22 3.50 -0.13
CA PHE A 35 -1.79 2.58 0.85
C PHE A 35 -2.14 3.36 2.12
N PRO A 36 -3.18 2.95 2.87
CA PRO A 36 -3.47 3.59 4.15
C PRO A 36 -2.32 3.40 5.13
N GLY A 37 -1.99 4.44 5.86
CA GLY A 37 -0.88 4.36 6.81
C GLY A 37 -0.54 5.70 7.42
N GLY A 38 0.43 5.70 8.30
CA GLY A 38 0.89 6.90 8.97
C GLY A 38 2.01 6.61 9.97
N VAL A 39 2.32 7.60 10.76
CA VAL A 39 3.42 7.55 11.73
C VAL A 39 3.08 6.58 12.86
N VAL A 40 4.06 5.76 13.23
CA VAL A 40 3.96 4.90 14.39
C VAL A 40 4.04 5.76 15.65
N GLU A 41 3.07 5.64 16.53
CA GLU A 41 3.01 6.43 17.76
C GLU A 41 3.86 5.80 18.86
N PRO A 42 4.29 6.58 19.87
CA PRO A 42 5.06 6.04 20.98
C PRO A 42 4.34 4.88 21.65
N GLY A 43 5.06 3.78 21.88
CA GLY A 43 4.49 2.59 22.51
C GLY A 43 3.68 1.69 21.58
N GLU A 44 3.54 2.08 20.32
CA GLU A 44 2.79 1.33 19.32
C GLU A 44 3.73 0.50 18.45
N GLY A 45 3.34 -0.73 18.12
CA GLY A 45 4.07 -1.53 17.15
C GLY A 45 3.65 -1.20 15.71
N VAL A 46 4.43 -1.65 14.72
CA VAL A 46 4.13 -1.35 13.32
C VAL A 46 2.82 -1.98 12.86
N VAL A 47 2.51 -3.18 13.31
CA VAL A 47 1.24 -3.84 12.97
C VAL A 47 0.07 -3.06 13.54
N GLU A 48 0.17 -2.67 14.82
CA GLU A 48 -0.86 -1.87 15.48
C GLU A 48 -1.09 -0.54 14.75
N ALA A 49 0.00 0.13 14.35
CA ALA A 49 -0.10 1.40 13.62
C ALA A 49 -0.78 1.21 12.27
N ALA A 50 -0.39 0.17 11.51
CA ALA A 50 -1.00 -0.10 10.20
C ALA A 50 -2.50 -0.37 10.34
N LEU A 51 -2.89 -1.18 11.32
CA LEU A 51 -4.31 -1.50 11.55
C LEU A 51 -5.09 -0.28 12.03
N ARG A 52 -4.51 0.52 12.91
CA ARG A 52 -5.15 1.74 13.40
C ARG A 52 -5.38 2.73 12.27
N GLU A 53 -4.35 2.98 11.46
CA GLU A 53 -4.47 3.92 10.34
C GLU A 53 -5.50 3.45 9.30
N ALA A 54 -5.53 2.15 8.99
CA ALA A 54 -6.52 1.62 8.06
C ALA A 54 -7.93 1.78 8.61
N ALA A 55 -8.13 1.57 9.91
CA ALA A 55 -9.44 1.77 10.55
C ALA A 55 -9.85 3.25 10.52
N GLU A 56 -8.92 4.16 10.82
CA GLU A 56 -9.19 5.59 10.84
C GLU A 56 -9.47 6.16 9.45
N GLU A 57 -8.68 5.75 8.45
CA GLU A 57 -8.79 6.33 7.11
C GLU A 57 -9.95 5.78 6.32
N VAL A 58 -10.19 4.47 6.36
CA VAL A 58 -11.19 3.84 5.51
C VAL A 58 -12.19 2.95 6.25
N GLY A 59 -12.13 2.90 7.58
CA GLY A 59 -13.03 2.05 8.36
C GLY A 59 -12.76 0.57 8.21
N LEU A 60 -11.56 0.19 7.81
CA LEU A 60 -11.21 -1.21 7.58
C LEU A 60 -10.97 -1.92 8.91
N LYS A 61 -11.71 -2.99 9.15
CA LYS A 61 -11.65 -3.79 10.38
C LYS A 61 -11.72 -5.27 10.04
N GLY A 62 -11.36 -6.09 11.02
CA GLY A 62 -11.49 -7.54 10.87
C GLY A 62 -10.53 -8.14 9.86
N VAL A 63 -9.35 -7.55 9.71
CA VAL A 63 -8.32 -8.07 8.82
C VAL A 63 -7.25 -8.81 9.61
N GLU A 64 -6.62 -9.78 8.96
CA GLU A 64 -5.55 -10.57 9.54
C GLU A 64 -4.20 -10.10 9.00
N PRO A 65 -3.24 -9.74 9.87
CA PRO A 65 -1.90 -9.44 9.38
C PRO A 65 -1.24 -10.72 8.91
N LEU A 66 -0.71 -10.70 7.68
CA LEU A 66 -0.04 -11.85 7.09
C LEU A 66 1.48 -11.80 7.20
N GLY A 67 2.04 -10.59 7.21
CA GLY A 67 3.48 -10.45 7.25
C GLY A 67 3.93 -9.08 6.77
N PHE A 68 5.24 -8.95 6.58
CA PHE A 68 5.88 -7.70 6.23
C PHE A 68 6.48 -7.77 4.84
N LEU A 69 6.45 -6.66 4.13
CA LEU A 69 7.30 -6.45 2.97
C LEU A 69 8.53 -5.66 3.42
N SER A 70 9.48 -5.45 2.51
CA SER A 70 10.70 -4.74 2.85
C SER A 70 10.42 -3.31 3.23
N PRO A 71 11.03 -2.81 4.31
CA PRO A 71 10.90 -1.39 4.64
C PRO A 71 11.52 -0.55 3.54
N THR A 72 10.94 0.62 3.30
CA THR A 72 11.39 1.53 2.27
C THR A 72 11.49 2.93 2.82
N PHE A 73 12.33 3.72 2.17
CA PHE A 73 12.58 5.10 2.53
C PHE A 73 11.66 6.02 1.76
N SER A 74 11.03 6.98 2.44
CA SER A 74 10.34 8.05 1.74
C SER A 74 11.26 9.26 1.60
N PRO A 75 11.16 10.04 0.50
CA PRO A 75 11.94 11.25 0.35
C PRO A 75 11.68 12.29 1.45
N GLN A 76 10.57 12.15 2.16
CA GLN A 76 10.19 13.05 3.25
C GLN A 76 10.81 12.65 4.60
N GLY A 77 11.67 11.65 4.63
CA GLY A 77 12.38 11.27 5.84
C GLY A 77 11.68 10.22 6.69
N PHE A 78 10.80 9.44 6.10
CA PHE A 78 10.16 8.33 6.81
C PHE A 78 10.81 7.01 6.44
N TRP A 79 10.91 6.15 7.43
CA TRP A 79 11.19 4.73 7.24
C TRP A 79 9.84 4.03 7.27
N VAL A 80 9.41 3.50 6.14
CA VAL A 80 8.06 2.98 5.96
C VAL A 80 8.08 1.46 6.01
N GLN A 81 7.36 0.88 6.96
CA GLN A 81 7.22 -0.57 7.09
C GLN A 81 5.86 -1.00 6.54
N PRO A 82 5.82 -1.71 5.40
CA PRO A 82 4.56 -2.25 4.90
C PRO A 82 4.16 -3.51 5.66
N VAL A 83 2.88 -3.59 5.98
CA VAL A 83 2.25 -4.74 6.65
C VAL A 83 1.14 -5.24 5.75
N VAL A 84 1.28 -6.46 5.23
CA VAL A 84 0.22 -7.06 4.42
C VAL A 84 -0.89 -7.54 5.34
N VAL A 85 -2.11 -7.10 5.07
CA VAL A 85 -3.29 -7.52 5.82
C VAL A 85 -4.31 -8.14 4.86
N PHE A 86 -5.06 -9.10 5.36
CA PHE A 86 -5.91 -9.94 4.53
C PHE A 86 -7.30 -10.07 5.11
N ARG A 87 -8.29 -10.07 4.21
CA ARG A 87 -9.65 -10.48 4.50
C ARG A 87 -10.20 -11.18 3.27
N GLU A 88 -10.90 -12.30 3.50
CA GLU A 88 -11.41 -13.13 2.41
C GLU A 88 -12.48 -12.41 1.59
N ASP A 89 -13.29 -11.58 2.25
CA ASP A 89 -14.35 -10.82 1.60
C ASP A 89 -13.97 -9.34 1.49
N LEU A 90 -14.74 -8.61 0.70
CA LEU A 90 -14.63 -7.16 0.63
C LEU A 90 -15.63 -6.56 1.63
N PRO A 91 -15.15 -6.04 2.77
CA PRO A 91 -16.06 -5.53 3.80
C PRO A 91 -16.61 -4.16 3.44
N PRO A 92 -17.68 -3.71 4.10
CA PRO A 92 -18.07 -2.32 3.99
C PRO A 92 -16.96 -1.40 4.51
N LEU A 93 -16.78 -0.26 3.86
CA LEU A 93 -15.74 0.71 4.20
C LEU A 93 -16.39 2.05 4.49
N GLU A 94 -15.73 2.83 5.36
CA GLU A 94 -16.17 4.17 5.73
C GLU A 94 -15.00 5.13 5.61
N PRO A 95 -14.73 5.67 4.40
CA PRO A 95 -13.61 6.59 4.25
C PRO A 95 -13.83 7.89 5.03
N SER A 96 -12.77 8.36 5.68
CA SER A 96 -12.77 9.63 6.37
C SER A 96 -12.73 10.75 5.34
N PRO A 97 -13.78 11.57 5.21
CA PRO A 97 -13.82 12.57 4.14
C PRO A 97 -12.77 13.67 4.27
N GLU A 98 -12.22 13.86 5.47
CA GLU A 98 -11.18 14.86 5.69
C GLU A 98 -9.83 14.39 5.14
N GLU A 99 -9.55 13.09 5.16
CA GLU A 99 -8.27 12.53 4.76
C GLU A 99 -8.30 11.87 3.40
N VAL A 100 -9.42 11.26 3.04
CA VAL A 100 -9.55 10.39 1.87
C VAL A 100 -10.62 10.94 0.92
N ALA A 101 -10.19 11.29 -0.29
CA ALA A 101 -11.13 11.73 -1.33
C ALA A 101 -11.82 10.52 -1.98
N GLU A 102 -11.11 9.41 -2.10
CA GLU A 102 -11.61 8.25 -2.83
C GLU A 102 -10.90 6.98 -2.38
N VAL A 103 -11.66 5.90 -2.25
CA VAL A 103 -11.09 4.55 -2.06
C VAL A 103 -11.01 3.87 -3.42
N LEU A 104 -9.85 3.33 -3.73
CA LEU A 104 -9.60 2.62 -4.98
C LEU A 104 -9.41 1.14 -4.69
N LEU A 105 -10.25 0.31 -5.27
CA LEU A 105 -10.18 -1.14 -5.11
C LEU A 105 -9.74 -1.76 -6.43
N ALA A 106 -8.47 -2.11 -6.52
CA ALA A 106 -7.88 -2.61 -7.74
C ALA A 106 -7.91 -4.14 -7.73
N PRO A 107 -8.63 -4.78 -8.67
CA PRO A 107 -8.56 -6.23 -8.79
C PRO A 107 -7.11 -6.67 -8.96
N LEU A 108 -6.70 -7.66 -8.17
CA LEU A 108 -5.31 -8.11 -8.19
C LEU A 108 -4.89 -8.57 -9.59
N GLU A 109 -5.78 -9.23 -10.32
CA GLU A 109 -5.50 -9.68 -11.68
C GLU A 109 -5.17 -8.52 -12.62
N GLU A 110 -5.80 -7.37 -12.44
CA GLU A 110 -5.49 -6.18 -13.24
C GLU A 110 -4.09 -5.66 -12.94
N LEU A 111 -3.73 -5.62 -11.66
CA LEU A 111 -2.39 -5.17 -11.26
C LEU A 111 -1.30 -6.11 -11.77
N LEU A 112 -1.56 -7.40 -11.72
CA LEU A 112 -0.63 -8.42 -12.22
C LEU A 112 -0.42 -8.31 -13.74
N ALA A 113 -1.40 -7.79 -14.47
CA ALA A 113 -1.34 -7.63 -15.91
C ALA A 113 -0.63 -6.36 -16.37
N ILE A 114 -0.33 -5.44 -15.45
CA ILE A 114 0.34 -4.20 -15.79
C ILE A 114 1.81 -4.46 -16.09
N ALA A 115 2.33 -3.84 -17.15
CA ALA A 115 3.76 -3.74 -17.41
C ALA A 115 4.26 -2.45 -16.77
N PRO A 116 4.85 -2.49 -15.56
CA PRO A 116 5.31 -1.27 -14.92
C PRO A 116 6.58 -0.75 -15.58
N TRP A 117 6.83 0.55 -15.43
CA TRP A 117 8.07 1.14 -15.87
C TRP A 117 8.77 1.78 -14.67
N SER A 118 10.07 1.99 -14.79
CA SER A 118 10.84 2.56 -13.70
C SER A 118 11.72 3.70 -14.17
N GLU A 119 12.08 4.54 -13.22
CA GLU A 119 13.03 5.63 -13.43
C GLU A 119 13.96 5.71 -12.22
N ILE A 120 15.03 6.44 -12.37
CA ILE A 120 15.94 6.71 -11.24
C ILE A 120 15.68 8.13 -10.76
N ARG A 121 15.36 8.26 -9.47
CA ARG A 121 15.20 9.56 -8.81
C ARG A 121 16.04 9.58 -7.54
N LEU A 122 16.88 10.59 -7.40
CA LEU A 122 17.77 10.72 -6.24
C LEU A 122 18.55 9.43 -5.96
N GLY A 123 19.03 8.78 -7.03
CA GLY A 123 19.80 7.54 -6.91
C GLY A 123 18.98 6.29 -6.59
N ARG A 124 17.68 6.37 -6.64
CA ARG A 124 16.80 5.24 -6.31
C ARG A 124 15.92 4.87 -7.47
N THR A 125 15.62 3.58 -7.59
CA THR A 125 14.65 3.08 -8.55
C THR A 125 13.24 3.38 -8.05
N VAL A 126 12.44 4.03 -8.89
CA VAL A 126 11.06 4.39 -8.59
C VAL A 126 10.18 3.71 -9.63
N TRP A 127 9.25 2.88 -9.18
CA TRP A 127 8.35 2.14 -10.06
C TRP A 127 7.02 2.87 -10.24
N HIS A 128 6.48 2.77 -11.47
CA HIS A 128 5.21 3.38 -11.87
C HIS A 128 4.30 2.30 -12.42
N PHE A 129 3.08 2.23 -11.87
CA PHE A 129 2.04 1.31 -12.31
C PHE A 129 0.85 2.09 -12.83
N PRO A 130 0.73 2.27 -14.16
CA PRO A 130 -0.46 2.92 -14.72
C PRO A 130 -1.67 2.00 -14.60
N TRP A 131 -2.68 2.45 -13.87
CA TRP A 131 -3.89 1.69 -13.65
C TRP A 131 -5.10 2.60 -13.79
N ARG A 132 -5.95 2.34 -14.79
CA ARG A 132 -7.20 3.09 -15.05
C ARG A 132 -7.02 4.61 -14.97
N GLY A 133 -6.01 5.12 -15.65
CA GLY A 133 -5.73 6.55 -15.68
C GLY A 133 -5.07 7.13 -14.43
N VAL A 134 -4.72 6.28 -13.49
CA VAL A 134 -4.02 6.65 -12.26
C VAL A 134 -2.60 6.10 -12.32
N ASP A 135 -1.63 6.87 -11.87
CA ASP A 135 -0.25 6.39 -11.74
C ASP A 135 -0.01 6.03 -10.27
N ILE A 136 0.16 4.74 -10.00
CA ILE A 136 0.54 4.25 -8.68
C ILE A 136 2.06 4.19 -8.66
N TRP A 137 2.70 5.14 -7.97
CA TRP A 137 4.13 5.31 -8.09
C TRP A 137 4.79 5.71 -6.76
N GLY A 138 6.09 5.91 -6.76
CA GLY A 138 6.85 6.32 -5.59
C GLY A 138 6.96 5.21 -4.55
N VAL A 139 6.84 5.56 -3.29
CA VAL A 139 6.85 4.59 -2.20
C VAL A 139 5.78 3.53 -2.41
N THR A 140 4.57 3.95 -2.77
CA THR A 140 3.45 3.04 -3.02
C THR A 140 3.73 2.12 -4.21
N GLY A 141 4.26 2.66 -5.30
CA GLY A 141 4.62 1.86 -6.46
C GLY A 141 5.70 0.84 -6.15
N ASN A 142 6.68 1.21 -5.35
CA ASN A 142 7.77 0.30 -4.96
C ASN A 142 7.25 -0.82 -4.05
N ILE A 143 6.35 -0.50 -3.14
CA ILE A 143 5.71 -1.51 -2.29
C ILE A 143 4.87 -2.46 -3.14
N LEU A 144 4.09 -1.92 -4.08
CA LEU A 144 3.28 -2.72 -4.98
C LEU A 144 4.14 -3.65 -5.82
N LYS A 145 5.27 -3.16 -6.31
CA LYS A 145 6.21 -3.97 -7.10
C LYS A 145 6.65 -5.21 -6.33
N GLU A 146 7.06 -5.03 -5.09
CA GLU A 146 7.48 -6.14 -4.24
C GLU A 146 6.31 -7.07 -3.91
N PHE A 147 5.15 -6.51 -3.58
CA PHE A 147 3.96 -7.33 -3.30
C PHE A 147 3.65 -8.27 -4.47
N LEU A 148 3.64 -7.74 -5.70
CA LEU A 148 3.32 -8.54 -6.87
C LEU A 148 4.39 -9.60 -7.15
N GLU A 149 5.65 -9.31 -6.89
CA GLU A 149 6.73 -10.30 -7.02
C GLU A 149 6.55 -11.43 -6.02
N VAL A 150 6.28 -11.09 -4.76
CA VAL A 150 6.03 -12.08 -3.70
C VAL A 150 4.80 -12.90 -4.03
N TRP A 151 3.75 -12.27 -4.52
CA TRP A 151 2.53 -12.96 -4.91
C TRP A 151 2.80 -13.97 -6.03
N ARG A 152 3.51 -13.56 -7.08
CA ARG A 152 3.86 -14.46 -8.20
C ARG A 152 4.71 -15.63 -7.72
N GLU A 153 5.67 -15.38 -6.86
CA GLU A 153 6.52 -16.44 -6.32
C GLU A 153 5.73 -17.44 -5.48
N ALA A 154 4.82 -16.94 -4.64
CA ALA A 154 3.97 -17.78 -3.79
C ALA A 154 2.98 -18.62 -4.59
N HIS A 155 2.63 -18.21 -5.80
CA HIS A 155 1.66 -18.88 -6.67
C HIS A 155 2.31 -19.54 -7.87
N ARG A 156 3.61 -19.79 -7.82
CA ARG A 156 4.28 -20.54 -8.87
C ARG A 156 3.97 -22.04 -8.74
N ASP A 157 3.80 -22.69 -9.90
CA ASP A 157 3.76 -24.14 -9.98
C ASP A 157 5.09 -24.69 -9.44
N PRO A 158 5.10 -25.76 -8.64
CA PRO A 158 6.34 -26.43 -8.24
C PRO A 158 7.26 -26.80 -9.41
N ALA A 159 6.70 -26.99 -10.62
CA ALA A 159 7.49 -27.21 -11.84
C ALA A 159 8.04 -25.94 -12.45
N GLY A 160 7.80 -24.76 -11.84
CA GLY A 160 8.34 -23.49 -12.27
C GLY A 160 7.40 -22.60 -13.07
N GLY A 161 6.19 -23.05 -13.37
CA GLY A 161 5.20 -22.25 -14.07
C GLY A 161 4.25 -21.51 -13.12
N PRO A 162 3.51 -20.51 -13.61
CA PRO A 162 2.49 -19.84 -12.78
C PRO A 162 1.28 -20.76 -12.57
N LEU A 163 0.64 -20.58 -11.46
CA LEU A 163 -0.60 -21.30 -11.16
C LEU A 163 -1.78 -20.67 -11.90
#